data_07e579a9e125194e83424d2f47b52f41
#
_entry.id   07e579a9e125194e83424d2f47b52f41
#
_cell.length_a   1.000
_cell.length_b   1.000
_cell.length_c   1.000
_cell.angle_alpha   90.00
_cell.angle_beta   90.00
_cell.angle_gamma   90.00
#
_symmetry.space_group_name_H-M   'P 1'
#
loop_
_entity.id
_entity.type
_entity.pdbx_description
1 polymer ?
#
loop_
_entity_poly.entity_id
_entity_poly.type
_entity_poly.pdbx_seq_one_letter_code
_entity_poly.pdbx_strand_id
1 'polypeptide(L)'
;TKIKLLGEERDESITKLALVSSMAISANAMAMQAMDDASLSAATGQDGKNIGIGISKIEIGKVFVHDNDGLAVANGGTATAGAIVIQGNGKDNADGTAHVNKVNGIVIGANYDKAGAYLLPSRNLADLQIDTDANSGNAFINVAAQVSGLDINIGQIGVVASADMPATGATSIRRGGTGTVNPILSGLSLKTGPMSANIQL
;
A
#
# COMPACT_ATOMS: atom_id res chain seq x y z
N THR A 1 29.73 -10.84 77.57
CA THR A 1 29.63 -9.48 77.03
C THR A 1 29.90 -9.45 75.49
N LYS A 2 30.89 -10.24 74.97
CA LYS A 2 31.19 -10.29 73.50
C LYS A 2 30.10 -10.91 72.64
N ILE A 3 29.30 -11.85 73.16
CA ILE A 3 28.22 -12.51 72.42
C ILE A 3 27.03 -11.57 72.23
N LYS A 4 26.77 -10.69 73.17
CA LYS A 4 25.67 -9.72 73.10
C LYS A 4 25.89 -8.64 72.02
N LEU A 5 27.14 -8.19 71.89
CA LEU A 5 27.51 -7.18 70.86
C LEU A 5 27.40 -7.73 69.45
N LEU A 6 27.71 -9.03 69.22
CA LEU A 6 27.58 -9.68 67.90
C LEU A 6 26.11 -9.89 67.50
N GLY A 7 25.18 -9.99 68.43
CA GLY A 7 23.75 -10.09 68.14
C GLY A 7 23.14 -8.74 67.74
N GLU A 8 23.54 -7.68 68.39
CA GLU A 8 23.04 -6.33 68.06
C GLU A 8 23.51 -5.83 66.71
N GLU A 9 24.77 -6.08 66.36
CA GLU A 9 25.29 -5.73 65.01
C GLU A 9 24.61 -6.53 63.90
N ARG A 10 24.24 -7.77 64.14
CA ARG A 10 23.50 -8.60 63.19
C ARG A 10 22.07 -8.10 62.96
N ASP A 11 21.39 -7.70 64.01
CA ASP A 11 20.03 -7.21 63.94
C ASP A 11 19.97 -5.85 63.20
N GLU A 12 20.94 -4.95 63.45
CA GLU A 12 21.03 -3.71 62.69
C GLU A 12 21.31 -3.92 61.20
N SER A 13 22.16 -4.88 60.87
CA SER A 13 22.49 -5.19 59.49
C SER A 13 21.33 -5.80 58.74
N ILE A 14 20.55 -6.68 59.39
CA ILE A 14 19.35 -7.27 58.83
C ILE A 14 18.28 -6.21 58.64
N THR A 15 18.10 -5.30 59.63
CA THR A 15 17.14 -4.21 59.53
C THR A 15 17.46 -3.22 58.42
N LYS A 16 18.75 -2.88 58.23
CA LYS A 16 19.22 -2.04 57.11
C LYS A 16 19.02 -2.71 55.78
N LEU A 17 19.27 -4.01 55.67
CA LEU A 17 19.08 -4.78 54.44
C LEU A 17 17.59 -4.89 54.11
N ALA A 18 16.70 -5.11 55.08
CA ALA A 18 15.27 -5.14 54.89
C ALA A 18 14.72 -3.77 54.46
N LEU A 19 15.24 -2.68 54.97
CA LEU A 19 14.82 -1.33 54.60
C LEU A 19 15.23 -0.99 53.18
N VAL A 20 16.50 -1.36 52.76
CA VAL A 20 16.96 -1.15 51.40
C VAL A 20 16.16 -1.99 50.40
N SER A 21 15.83 -3.23 50.72
CA SER A 21 15.04 -4.09 49.84
C SER A 21 13.59 -3.60 49.71
N SER A 22 13.00 -3.05 50.74
CA SER A 22 11.64 -2.48 50.68
C SER A 22 11.58 -1.19 49.85
N MET A 23 12.62 -0.35 49.90
CA MET A 23 12.74 0.82 49.04
C MET A 23 12.94 0.46 47.57
N ALA A 24 13.69 -0.60 47.27
CA ALA A 24 13.87 -1.07 45.91
C ALA A 24 12.57 -1.64 45.30
N ILE A 25 11.75 -2.31 46.10
CA ILE A 25 10.43 -2.82 45.65
C ILE A 25 9.48 -1.65 45.42
N SER A 26 9.50 -0.63 46.28
CA SER A 26 8.66 0.57 46.12
C SER A 26 9.03 1.38 44.88
N ALA A 27 10.31 1.46 44.53
CA ALA A 27 10.77 2.15 43.32
C ALA A 27 10.31 1.42 42.05
N ASN A 28 10.27 0.09 42.06
CA ASN A 28 9.74 -0.69 40.92
C ASN A 28 8.21 -0.62 40.83
N ALA A 29 7.51 -0.45 41.95
CA ALA A 29 6.05 -0.26 41.95
C ALA A 29 5.66 1.13 41.40
N MET A 30 6.50 2.12 41.53
CA MET A 30 6.29 3.44 40.90
C MET A 30 6.58 3.45 39.40
N ALA A 31 7.35 2.49 38.90
CA ALA A 31 7.58 2.33 37.46
C ALA A 31 6.34 1.79 36.72
N MET A 32 5.34 1.29 37.44
CA MET A 32 4.06 0.86 36.90
C MET A 32 2.96 1.87 37.30
N GLN A 33 3.26 3.15 37.23
CA GLN A 33 2.21 4.14 37.35
C GLN A 33 1.23 3.95 36.21
N ALA A 34 -0.04 3.73 36.54
CA ALA A 34 -1.09 3.70 35.54
C ALA A 34 -1.05 5.03 34.79
N MET A 35 -0.92 4.96 33.47
CA MET A 35 -1.06 6.14 32.63
C MET A 35 -2.46 6.71 32.87
N ASP A 36 -2.54 7.99 33.19
CA ASP A 36 -3.81 8.68 33.27
C ASP A 36 -4.48 8.73 31.87
N ASP A 37 -5.76 9.00 31.83
CA ASP A 37 -6.52 9.04 30.57
C ASP A 37 -5.94 10.05 29.58
N ALA A 38 -5.33 11.14 30.06
CA ALA A 38 -4.68 12.12 29.19
C ALA A 38 -3.39 11.59 28.58
N SER A 39 -2.56 10.88 29.36
CA SER A 39 -1.35 10.23 28.88
C SER A 39 -1.66 9.05 27.98
N LEU A 40 -2.71 8.29 28.28
CA LEU A 40 -3.19 7.19 27.46
C LEU A 40 -3.76 7.72 26.14
N SER A 41 -4.51 8.82 26.17
CA SER A 41 -5.03 9.51 25.00
C SER A 41 -3.91 10.03 24.11
N ALA A 42 -2.82 10.55 24.69
CA ALA A 42 -1.65 10.98 23.93
C ALA A 42 -0.88 9.80 23.30
N ALA A 43 -0.89 8.64 23.96
CA ALA A 43 -0.16 7.45 23.50
C ALA A 43 -0.99 6.54 22.56
N THR A 44 -2.30 6.49 22.71
CA THR A 44 -3.21 5.63 21.91
C THR A 44 -3.76 6.30 20.68
N GLY A 45 -3.15 7.40 20.24
CA GLY A 45 -3.48 8.02 18.96
C GLY A 45 -4.84 8.64 18.98
N GLN A 46 -4.77 9.85 19.34
CA GLN A 46 -5.86 10.75 19.22
C GLN A 46 -6.39 10.85 17.82
N ASP A 47 -5.62 10.49 16.82
CA ASP A 47 -5.80 11.02 15.50
C ASP A 47 -5.92 9.92 14.47
N GLY A 48 -7.04 9.22 14.50
CA GLY A 48 -7.46 8.38 13.40
C GLY A 48 -6.46 7.29 12.99
N LYS A 49 -6.52 6.89 11.75
CA LYS A 49 -5.67 5.84 11.16
C LYS A 49 -4.88 6.39 9.99
N ASN A 50 -3.57 6.32 10.10
CA ASN A 50 -2.67 6.63 8.98
C ASN A 50 -2.22 5.35 8.29
N ILE A 51 -2.42 5.27 6.98
CA ILE A 51 -2.04 4.12 6.15
C ILE A 51 -1.11 4.63 5.06
N GLY A 52 0.15 4.22 5.11
CA GLY A 52 1.12 4.50 4.07
C GLY A 52 1.22 3.34 3.09
N ILE A 53 1.14 3.63 1.80
CA ILE A 53 1.29 2.66 0.72
C ILE A 53 2.68 2.84 0.11
N GLY A 54 3.65 2.07 0.62
CA GLY A 54 5.06 2.12 0.24
C GLY A 54 5.40 1.28 -1.00
N ILE A 55 4.50 1.17 -1.96
CA ILE A 55 4.73 0.41 -3.20
C ILE A 55 5.60 1.24 -4.13
N SER A 56 6.73 0.71 -4.58
CA SER A 56 7.61 1.40 -5.51
C SER A 56 7.11 1.35 -6.95
N LYS A 57 6.45 0.25 -7.32
CA LYS A 57 6.01 -0.01 -8.69
C LYS A 57 4.91 -1.07 -8.74
N ILE A 58 3.95 -0.88 -9.63
CA ILE A 58 2.91 -1.85 -9.99
C ILE A 58 3.17 -2.29 -11.43
N GLU A 59 3.29 -3.59 -11.65
CA GLU A 59 3.51 -4.16 -12.97
C GLU A 59 2.43 -5.18 -13.28
N ILE A 60 1.76 -5.01 -14.41
CA ILE A 60 0.73 -5.91 -14.90
C ILE A 60 1.18 -6.43 -16.27
N GLY A 61 1.43 -7.73 -16.38
CA GLY A 61 1.96 -8.34 -17.61
C GLY A 61 1.01 -8.17 -18.79
N LYS A 62 -0.24 -8.59 -18.61
CA LYS A 62 -1.30 -8.48 -19.64
C LYS A 62 -2.65 -8.24 -19.03
N VAL A 63 -3.48 -7.47 -19.72
CA VAL A 63 -4.90 -7.28 -19.43
C VAL A 63 -5.71 -7.63 -20.66
N PHE A 64 -6.82 -8.34 -20.48
CA PHE A 64 -7.79 -8.63 -21.51
C PHE A 64 -9.16 -8.10 -21.13
N VAL A 65 -9.83 -7.45 -22.04
CA VAL A 65 -11.25 -7.08 -21.96
C VAL A 65 -11.96 -7.85 -23.06
N HIS A 66 -12.76 -8.84 -22.66
CA HIS A 66 -13.43 -9.75 -23.58
C HIS A 66 -14.80 -9.25 -23.97
N ASP A 67 -15.08 -9.27 -25.26
CA ASP A 67 -16.41 -9.21 -25.85
C ASP A 67 -16.82 -10.66 -26.19
N ASN A 68 -17.82 -11.18 -25.50
CA ASN A 68 -18.14 -12.61 -25.54
C ASN A 68 -19.02 -13.02 -26.72
N ASP A 69 -19.74 -12.10 -27.32
CA ASP A 69 -20.66 -12.34 -28.42
C ASP A 69 -20.16 -11.77 -29.76
N GLY A 70 -19.15 -10.92 -29.71
CA GLY A 70 -18.58 -10.27 -30.87
C GLY A 70 -19.55 -9.33 -31.59
N LEU A 71 -19.13 -8.78 -32.71
CA LEU A 71 -19.98 -7.95 -33.55
C LEU A 71 -20.99 -8.82 -34.32
N ALA A 72 -22.26 -8.50 -34.18
CA ALA A 72 -23.34 -9.22 -34.86
C ALA A 72 -23.19 -9.25 -36.40
N VAL A 73 -23.52 -10.36 -37.04
CA VAL A 73 -23.42 -10.57 -38.51
C VAL A 73 -24.23 -9.50 -39.27
N ALA A 74 -25.39 -9.11 -38.76
CA ALA A 74 -26.22 -8.04 -39.33
C ALA A 74 -25.51 -6.68 -39.43
N ASN A 75 -24.46 -6.47 -38.63
CA ASN A 75 -23.66 -5.25 -38.62
C ASN A 75 -22.27 -5.45 -39.29
N GLY A 76 -22.13 -6.51 -40.09
CA GLY A 76 -20.88 -6.83 -40.80
C GLY A 76 -19.84 -7.58 -39.96
N GLY A 77 -20.22 -8.07 -38.79
CA GLY A 77 -19.38 -8.89 -37.93
C GLY A 77 -19.46 -10.38 -38.23
N THR A 78 -18.80 -11.20 -37.43
CA THR A 78 -18.82 -12.65 -37.48
C THR A 78 -19.47 -13.30 -36.28
N ALA A 79 -19.94 -12.54 -35.32
CA ALA A 79 -20.43 -13.02 -34.02
C ALA A 79 -19.41 -13.93 -33.31
N THR A 80 -18.13 -13.64 -33.47
CA THR A 80 -17.04 -14.39 -32.84
C THR A 80 -16.45 -13.56 -31.72
N ALA A 81 -16.26 -14.17 -30.54
CA ALA A 81 -15.71 -13.51 -29.37
C ALA A 81 -14.33 -12.88 -29.65
N GLY A 82 -14.20 -11.63 -29.32
CA GLY A 82 -12.95 -10.87 -29.44
C GLY A 82 -12.47 -10.35 -28.07
N ALA A 83 -11.29 -9.79 -28.05
CA ALA A 83 -10.77 -9.12 -26.87
C ALA A 83 -9.90 -7.92 -27.24
N ILE A 84 -9.97 -6.88 -26.41
CA ILE A 84 -8.93 -5.86 -26.33
C ILE A 84 -7.84 -6.41 -25.42
N VAL A 85 -6.60 -6.29 -25.85
CA VAL A 85 -5.44 -6.70 -25.05
C VAL A 85 -4.52 -5.51 -24.83
N ILE A 86 -4.06 -5.37 -23.57
CA ILE A 86 -2.95 -4.49 -23.21
C ILE A 86 -1.79 -5.39 -22.82
N GLN A 87 -0.66 -5.28 -23.50
CA GLN A 87 0.50 -6.13 -23.29
C GLN A 87 1.81 -5.36 -23.48
N GLY A 88 2.93 -6.00 -23.14
CA GLY A 88 4.25 -5.47 -23.46
C GLY A 88 4.39 -5.19 -24.96
N ASN A 89 5.13 -4.13 -25.31
CA ASN A 89 5.32 -3.73 -26.70
C ASN A 89 6.49 -4.46 -27.40
N GLY A 90 7.28 -5.25 -26.65
CA GLY A 90 8.43 -6.00 -27.16
C GLY A 90 9.61 -5.15 -27.62
N LYS A 91 9.59 -3.84 -27.39
CA LYS A 91 10.56 -2.90 -27.96
C LYS A 91 11.61 -2.45 -26.96
N ASP A 92 12.74 -2.06 -27.45
CA ASP A 92 13.76 -1.31 -26.73
C ASP A 92 13.65 0.19 -27.04
N ASN A 93 14.27 0.99 -26.19
CA ASN A 93 14.44 2.42 -26.42
C ASN A 93 15.45 2.66 -27.55
N ALA A 94 15.50 3.86 -28.08
CA ALA A 94 16.43 4.23 -29.15
C ALA A 94 17.91 4.09 -28.76
N ASP A 95 18.21 4.14 -27.46
CA ASP A 95 19.55 3.93 -26.90
C ASP A 95 19.90 2.45 -26.64
N GLY A 96 19.01 1.52 -27.03
CA GLY A 96 19.19 0.08 -26.84
C GLY A 96 18.84 -0.44 -25.44
N THR A 97 18.44 0.41 -24.51
CA THR A 97 17.94 -0.02 -23.21
C THR A 97 16.53 -0.59 -23.32
N ALA A 98 16.15 -1.49 -22.41
CA ALA A 98 14.80 -2.05 -22.39
C ALA A 98 13.77 -0.94 -22.12
N HIS A 99 12.76 -0.83 -23.00
CA HIS A 99 11.63 0.06 -22.75
C HIS A 99 10.87 -0.38 -21.48
N VAL A 100 10.36 0.58 -20.73
CA VAL A 100 9.62 0.30 -19.48
C VAL A 100 8.49 -0.72 -19.69
N ASN A 101 7.83 -0.68 -20.84
CA ASN A 101 6.78 -1.63 -21.23
C ASN A 101 7.25 -2.74 -22.18
N LYS A 102 8.54 -3.06 -22.26
CA LYS A 102 9.00 -4.14 -23.15
C LYS A 102 8.29 -5.46 -22.84
N VAL A 103 8.10 -5.78 -21.58
CA VAL A 103 7.51 -7.04 -21.10
C VAL A 103 6.10 -6.84 -20.56
N ASN A 104 5.90 -5.79 -19.78
CA ASN A 104 4.65 -5.56 -19.05
C ASN A 104 3.72 -4.61 -19.83
N GLY A 105 2.42 -4.96 -19.85
CA GLY A 105 1.39 -4.16 -20.48
C GLY A 105 1.13 -2.84 -19.73
N ILE A 106 1.17 -2.87 -18.40
CA ILE A 106 0.99 -1.67 -17.59
C ILE A 106 2.08 -1.61 -16.54
N VAL A 107 2.72 -0.44 -16.43
CA VAL A 107 3.70 -0.14 -15.39
C VAL A 107 3.33 1.20 -14.77
N ILE A 108 3.08 1.22 -13.46
CA ILE A 108 2.76 2.41 -12.71
C ILE A 108 3.79 2.56 -11.60
N GLY A 109 4.45 3.68 -11.53
CA GLY A 109 5.41 4.03 -10.49
C GLY A 109 5.26 5.48 -10.07
N ALA A 110 6.11 5.91 -9.15
CA ALA A 110 6.20 7.32 -8.80
C ALA A 110 6.84 8.10 -9.96
N ASN A 111 6.32 9.30 -10.21
CA ASN A 111 6.90 10.23 -11.17
C ASN A 111 8.11 10.90 -10.54
N TYR A 112 9.29 10.54 -11.01
CA TYR A 112 10.53 11.21 -10.70
C TYR A 112 10.84 12.20 -11.82
N ASP A 113 10.87 13.47 -11.52
CA ASP A 113 11.53 14.44 -12.39
C ASP A 113 13.02 14.53 -12.04
N LYS A 114 13.75 15.39 -12.74
CA LYS A 114 15.18 15.61 -12.48
C LYS A 114 15.48 16.15 -11.08
N ALA A 115 14.48 16.69 -10.39
CA ALA A 115 14.56 17.22 -9.04
C ALA A 115 13.97 16.25 -7.98
N GLY A 116 13.35 15.14 -8.38
CA GLY A 116 12.68 14.20 -7.49
C GLY A 116 11.40 14.76 -6.85
N ALA A 117 10.79 15.79 -7.44
CA ALA A 117 9.87 16.71 -6.81
C ALA A 117 8.43 16.21 -6.63
N TYR A 118 8.11 15.02 -7.13
CA TYR A 118 6.70 14.56 -7.16
C TYR A 118 6.40 13.45 -6.15
N LEU A 119 7.30 13.20 -5.21
CA LEU A 119 7.07 12.28 -4.11
C LEU A 119 6.39 12.98 -2.93
N LEU A 120 5.59 12.23 -2.19
CA LEU A 120 5.12 12.68 -0.88
C LEU A 120 6.30 12.82 0.11
N PRO A 121 6.18 13.67 1.14
CA PRO A 121 7.21 13.79 2.18
C PRO A 121 7.50 12.46 2.89
N SER A 122 6.51 11.57 3.00
CA SER A 122 6.62 10.22 3.54
C SER A 122 7.43 9.27 2.64
N ARG A 123 7.66 9.63 1.39
CA ARG A 123 8.20 8.78 0.31
C ARG A 123 7.32 7.58 -0.07
N ASN A 124 6.09 7.55 0.40
CA ASN A 124 5.09 6.58 -0.03
C ASN A 124 4.53 6.95 -1.40
N LEU A 125 4.00 5.96 -2.11
CA LEU A 125 3.24 6.20 -3.33
C LEU A 125 1.91 6.87 -3.01
N ALA A 126 1.29 6.48 -1.89
CA ALA A 126 0.09 7.13 -1.38
C ALA A 126 0.05 7.07 0.15
N ASP A 127 -0.54 8.09 0.75
CA ASP A 127 -0.88 8.16 2.17
C ASP A 127 -2.38 8.38 2.32
N LEU A 128 -3.00 7.61 3.20
CA LEU A 128 -4.40 7.72 3.55
C LEU A 128 -4.51 8.01 5.04
N GLN A 129 -5.22 9.05 5.40
CA GLN A 129 -5.54 9.41 6.78
C GLN A 129 -7.06 9.32 6.96
N ILE A 130 -7.48 8.59 7.98
CA ILE A 130 -8.88 8.41 8.33
C ILE A 130 -9.06 8.91 9.75
N ASP A 131 -9.81 9.98 9.91
CA ASP A 131 -10.14 10.58 11.19
C ASP A 131 -11.63 10.60 11.45
N THR A 132 -12.02 10.66 12.71
CA THR A 132 -13.40 10.89 13.12
C THR A 132 -13.48 12.11 14.02
N ASP A 133 -14.52 12.88 13.83
CA ASP A 133 -14.79 14.04 14.69
C ASP A 133 -16.28 14.10 15.05
N ALA A 134 -16.59 14.75 16.15
CA ALA A 134 -17.95 14.95 16.63
C ALA A 134 -18.19 16.45 16.87
N ASN A 135 -18.12 17.23 15.80
CA ASN A 135 -18.35 18.67 15.90
C ASN A 135 -19.79 18.98 16.30
N SER A 136 -19.95 19.56 17.50
CA SER A 136 -21.24 20.02 18.04
C SER A 136 -22.33 18.93 18.05
N GLY A 137 -21.96 17.66 18.26
CA GLY A 137 -22.88 16.54 18.35
C GLY A 137 -23.19 15.83 17.02
N ASN A 138 -22.62 16.28 15.91
CA ASN A 138 -22.68 15.59 14.63
C ASN A 138 -21.37 14.87 14.39
N ALA A 139 -21.38 13.54 14.53
CA ALA A 139 -20.21 12.72 14.23
C ALA A 139 -20.01 12.57 12.72
N PHE A 140 -18.79 12.71 12.25
CA PHE A 140 -18.43 12.48 10.86
C PHE A 140 -17.08 11.77 10.72
N ILE A 141 -16.86 11.15 9.58
CA ILE A 141 -15.57 10.57 9.18
C ILE A 141 -14.93 11.51 8.15
N ASN A 142 -13.69 11.85 8.38
CA ASN A 142 -12.85 12.56 7.43
C ASN A 142 -11.82 11.60 6.82
N VAL A 143 -11.81 11.49 5.51
CA VAL A 143 -10.85 10.67 4.76
C VAL A 143 -10.01 11.58 3.89
N ALA A 144 -8.76 11.77 4.25
CA ALA A 144 -7.79 12.49 3.45
C ALA A 144 -6.86 11.51 2.74
N ALA A 145 -6.77 11.62 1.43
CA ALA A 145 -5.87 10.83 0.60
C ALA A 145 -4.87 11.75 -0.10
N GLN A 146 -3.61 11.36 -0.07
CA GLN A 146 -2.53 11.99 -0.82
C GLN A 146 -1.86 10.93 -1.68
N VAL A 147 -1.58 11.25 -2.93
CA VAL A 147 -0.91 10.36 -3.88
C VAL A 147 0.27 11.10 -4.48
N SER A 148 1.43 10.48 -4.52
CA SER A 148 2.60 10.98 -5.25
C SER A 148 2.25 11.26 -6.71
N GLY A 149 3.01 12.10 -7.36
CA GLY A 149 2.97 12.14 -8.83
C GLY A 149 3.22 10.74 -9.38
N LEU A 150 2.43 10.32 -10.36
CA LEU A 150 2.50 9.00 -10.97
C LEU A 150 3.14 9.05 -12.35
N ASP A 151 3.97 8.06 -12.66
CA ASP A 151 4.43 7.72 -14.01
C ASP A 151 3.71 6.44 -14.45
N ILE A 152 2.73 6.62 -15.34
CA ILE A 152 1.85 5.57 -15.83
C ILE A 152 2.26 5.24 -17.27
N ASN A 153 2.71 4.03 -17.48
CA ASN A 153 3.16 3.56 -18.80
C ASN A 153 2.29 2.37 -19.22
N ILE A 154 1.62 2.53 -20.35
CA ILE A 154 0.79 1.51 -20.99
C ILE A 154 1.53 1.07 -22.26
N GLY A 155 1.71 -0.23 -22.40
CA GLY A 155 2.37 -0.83 -23.54
C GLY A 155 1.47 -0.87 -24.79
N GLN A 156 1.60 -1.92 -25.57
CA GLN A 156 0.80 -2.09 -26.77
C GLN A 156 -0.66 -2.37 -26.41
N ILE A 157 -1.58 -1.63 -27.02
CA ILE A 157 -3.01 -1.91 -27.02
C ILE A 157 -3.36 -2.47 -28.40
N GLY A 158 -4.07 -3.58 -28.43
CA GLY A 158 -4.51 -4.20 -29.67
C GLY A 158 -5.77 -5.03 -29.49
N VAL A 159 -6.20 -5.64 -30.59
CA VAL A 159 -7.33 -6.58 -30.59
C VAL A 159 -6.84 -7.97 -31.00
N VAL A 160 -7.47 -8.99 -30.43
CA VAL A 160 -7.16 -10.39 -30.64
C VAL A 160 -8.43 -11.23 -30.52
N ALA A 161 -8.47 -12.41 -31.11
CA ALA A 161 -9.57 -13.34 -30.84
C ALA A 161 -9.52 -13.80 -29.38
N SER A 162 -10.67 -13.90 -28.72
CA SER A 162 -10.75 -14.47 -27.37
C SER A 162 -10.44 -15.96 -27.40
N ALA A 163 -9.65 -16.43 -26.45
CA ALA A 163 -9.52 -17.85 -26.19
C ALA A 163 -10.81 -18.38 -25.56
N ASP A 164 -10.95 -19.69 -25.52
CA ASP A 164 -12.04 -20.36 -24.82
C ASP A 164 -11.99 -20.06 -23.30
N MET A 165 -13.14 -20.12 -22.67
CA MET A 165 -13.20 -20.06 -21.20
C MET A 165 -12.43 -21.26 -20.61
N PRO A 166 -11.65 -21.05 -19.55
CA PRO A 166 -11.00 -22.16 -18.87
C PRO A 166 -12.05 -23.19 -18.43
N ALA A 167 -11.76 -24.47 -18.63
CA ALA A 167 -12.64 -25.55 -18.18
C ALA A 167 -12.76 -25.57 -16.67
N THR A 168 -13.86 -26.13 -16.17
CA THR A 168 -14.04 -26.36 -14.71
C THR A 168 -12.90 -27.21 -14.19
N GLY A 169 -12.23 -26.78 -13.13
CA GLY A 169 -11.07 -27.47 -12.57
C GLY A 169 -9.72 -27.16 -13.23
N ALA A 170 -9.69 -26.27 -14.21
CA ALA A 170 -8.42 -25.80 -14.77
C ALA A 170 -7.56 -25.09 -13.71
N THR A 171 -6.25 -25.27 -13.79
CA THR A 171 -5.29 -24.62 -12.88
C THR A 171 -5.17 -23.11 -13.09
N SER A 172 -5.58 -22.60 -14.25
CA SER A 172 -5.65 -21.19 -14.57
C SER A 172 -7.09 -20.77 -14.83
N ILE A 173 -7.57 -19.78 -14.09
CA ILE A 173 -8.88 -19.17 -14.27
C ILE A 173 -8.85 -18.01 -15.29
N ARG A 174 -7.68 -17.71 -15.84
CA ARG A 174 -7.49 -16.57 -16.74
C ARG A 174 -7.83 -16.97 -18.16
N ARG A 175 -8.80 -16.30 -18.75
CA ARG A 175 -9.05 -16.34 -20.17
C ARG A 175 -8.03 -15.48 -20.90
N GLY A 176 -7.40 -16.01 -21.95
CA GLY A 176 -6.43 -15.31 -22.77
C GLY A 176 -6.98 -14.94 -24.13
N GLY A 177 -6.08 -14.55 -25.04
CA GLY A 177 -6.34 -14.38 -26.46
C GLY A 177 -5.65 -15.46 -27.28
N THR A 178 -6.14 -15.72 -28.50
CA THR A 178 -5.56 -16.65 -29.47
C THR A 178 -5.19 -15.92 -30.75
N GLY A 179 -4.11 -16.38 -31.37
CA GLY A 179 -3.64 -15.81 -32.65
C GLY A 179 -2.80 -14.54 -32.50
N THR A 180 -2.66 -13.80 -33.55
CA THR A 180 -1.85 -12.60 -33.63
C THR A 180 -2.62 -11.39 -33.11
N VAL A 181 -2.00 -10.59 -32.26
CA VAL A 181 -2.56 -9.32 -31.83
C VAL A 181 -2.45 -8.30 -32.95
N ASN A 182 -3.56 -7.69 -33.33
CA ASN A 182 -3.60 -6.55 -34.23
C ASN A 182 -3.45 -5.26 -33.42
N PRO A 183 -2.31 -4.55 -33.50
CA PRO A 183 -2.04 -3.39 -32.67
C PRO A 183 -2.87 -2.19 -33.12
N ILE A 184 -3.43 -1.48 -32.14
CA ILE A 184 -4.13 -0.19 -32.32
C ILE A 184 -3.21 0.96 -31.85
N LEU A 185 -2.53 0.75 -30.72
CA LEU A 185 -1.63 1.72 -30.12
C LEU A 185 -0.35 1.01 -29.64
N SER A 186 0.81 1.58 -29.93
CA SER A 186 2.10 0.96 -29.58
C SER A 186 2.59 1.30 -28.16
N GLY A 187 2.00 2.29 -27.53
CA GLY A 187 2.32 2.69 -26.15
C GLY A 187 1.71 4.05 -25.82
N LEU A 188 1.48 4.26 -24.53
CA LEU A 188 1.00 5.52 -23.96
C LEU A 188 1.73 5.76 -22.66
N SER A 189 2.25 6.97 -22.46
CA SER A 189 2.85 7.41 -21.21
C SER A 189 2.10 8.61 -20.68
N LEU A 190 1.78 8.60 -19.40
CA LEU A 190 1.14 9.71 -18.70
C LEU A 190 1.88 9.97 -17.39
N LYS A 191 2.23 11.23 -17.15
CA LYS A 191 2.81 11.67 -15.88
C LYS A 191 1.87 12.65 -15.20
N THR A 192 1.67 12.45 -13.90
CA THR A 192 0.87 13.36 -13.06
C THR A 192 1.75 14.06 -12.04
N GLY A 193 1.31 15.21 -11.55
CA GLY A 193 1.80 15.78 -10.29
C GLY A 193 1.20 15.06 -9.08
N PRO A 194 1.60 15.45 -7.86
CA PRO A 194 0.95 14.98 -6.65
C PRO A 194 -0.54 15.33 -6.65
N MET A 195 -1.35 14.44 -6.11
CA MET A 195 -2.80 14.59 -6.02
C MET A 195 -3.23 14.48 -4.57
N SER A 196 -4.27 15.22 -4.19
CA SER A 196 -4.90 15.09 -2.87
C SER A 196 -6.41 15.16 -2.98
N ALA A 197 -7.08 14.42 -2.11
CA ALA A 197 -8.52 14.47 -1.94
C ALA A 197 -8.85 14.46 -0.44
N ASN A 198 -9.91 15.15 -0.07
CA ASN A 198 -10.46 15.13 1.28
C ASN A 198 -11.98 14.92 1.16
N ILE A 199 -12.48 13.90 1.83
CA ILE A 199 -13.89 13.50 1.79
C ILE A 199 -14.40 13.45 3.23
N GLN A 200 -15.49 14.12 3.50
CA GLN A 200 -16.22 14.06 4.76
C GLN A 200 -17.54 13.32 4.54
N LEU A 201 -17.83 12.36 5.40
CA LEU A 201 -19.03 11.52 5.36
C LEU A 201 -19.77 11.55 6.69
#